data_9bb0fed214f9affd8c5a874186c5304a
#
_entry.id   9bb0fed214f9affd8c5a874186c5304a
#
_cell.length_a   1.000
_cell.length_b   1.000
_cell.length_c   1.000
_cell.angle_alpha   90.00
_cell.angle_beta   90.00
_cell.angle_gamma   90.00
#
_symmetry.space_group_name_H-M   'P 1'
#
loop_
_entity.id
_entity.type
_entity.pdbx_description
1 polymer ?
#
loop_
_entity_poly.entity_id
_entity_poly.type
_entity_poly.pdbx_seq_one_letter_code
_entity_poly.pdbx_strand_id
1 'polypeptide(L)'
;MTRAVLFEDAAGRITGVSVKGHSGYAEEGSDIVCAGISTLLITIDQALCSLVGLSPIEHGGEDGFAEVLLPPGITDKQMEQAQLLFGALRIGFSAIAEQYPA
;
A
#
# COMPACT_ATOMS: atom_id res chain seq x y z
N MET A 1 7.08 9.90 -11.78
CA MET A 1 6.87 8.45 -11.76
C MET A 1 6.54 7.99 -10.35
N THR A 2 5.50 7.20 -10.18
CA THR A 2 5.12 6.67 -8.88
C THR A 2 5.78 5.31 -8.66
N ARG A 3 6.36 5.12 -7.49
CA ARG A 3 6.98 3.85 -7.12
C ARG A 3 6.31 3.30 -5.86
N ALA A 4 5.86 2.05 -5.95
CA ALA A 4 5.30 1.34 -4.79
C ALA A 4 6.24 0.19 -4.42
N VAL A 5 6.52 0.06 -3.14
CA VAL A 5 7.40 -0.98 -2.61
C VAL A 5 6.67 -1.74 -1.51
N LEU A 6 6.67 -3.06 -1.61
CA LEU A 6 6.15 -3.93 -0.57
C LEU A 6 7.32 -4.50 0.20
N PHE A 7 7.30 -4.36 1.52
CA PHE A 7 8.37 -4.87 2.40
C PHE A 7 8.06 -6.30 2.81
N GLU A 8 9.07 -7.15 2.79
CA GLU A 8 8.92 -8.53 3.22
C GLU A 8 9.85 -8.84 4.38
N ASP A 9 9.42 -9.71 5.28
CA ASP A 9 10.27 -10.24 6.33
C ASP A 9 11.04 -11.48 5.83
N ALA A 10 11.85 -12.08 6.72
CA ALA A 10 12.67 -13.24 6.37
C ALA A 10 11.84 -14.45 5.94
N ALA A 11 10.59 -14.54 6.35
CA ALA A 11 9.69 -15.63 5.96
C ALA A 11 8.90 -15.33 4.68
N GLY A 12 9.15 -14.16 4.05
CA GLY A 12 8.45 -13.77 2.83
C GLY A 12 7.08 -13.14 3.08
N ARG A 13 6.74 -12.83 4.33
CA ARG A 13 5.47 -12.19 4.65
C ARG A 13 5.59 -10.69 4.42
N ILE A 14 4.56 -10.08 3.88
CA ILE A 14 4.55 -8.63 3.64
C ILE A 14 4.28 -7.92 4.95
N THR A 15 5.17 -7.01 5.32
CA THR A 15 5.09 -6.26 6.59
C THR A 15 4.73 -4.81 6.42
N GLY A 16 4.69 -4.33 5.19
CA GLY A 16 4.34 -2.95 4.93
C GLY A 16 4.45 -2.58 3.47
N VAL A 17 4.09 -1.34 3.19
CA VAL A 17 4.09 -0.79 1.83
C VAL A 17 4.49 0.68 1.90
N SER A 18 5.28 1.13 0.93
CA SER A 18 5.55 2.54 0.75
C SER A 18 5.25 2.95 -0.69
N VAL A 19 4.82 4.18 -0.86
CA VAL A 19 4.52 4.77 -2.16
C VAL A 19 5.21 6.12 -2.23
N LYS A 20 5.94 6.36 -3.31
CA LYS A 20 6.65 7.63 -3.55
C LYS A 20 6.36 8.14 -4.94
N GLY A 21 6.48 9.45 -5.11
CA GLY A 21 6.49 10.08 -6.42
C GLY A 21 5.15 10.55 -6.93
N HIS A 22 4.10 10.50 -6.13
CA HIS A 22 2.81 11.05 -6.56
C HIS A 22 2.74 12.52 -6.15
N SER A 23 3.27 13.36 -6.97
CA SER A 23 3.47 14.77 -6.62
C SER A 23 2.31 15.70 -6.98
N GLY A 24 1.33 15.24 -7.71
CA GLY A 24 0.26 16.10 -8.17
C GLY A 24 0.63 16.98 -9.36
N TYR A 25 1.86 16.91 -9.83
CA TYR A 25 2.28 17.56 -11.07
C TYR A 25 2.21 16.61 -12.24
N ALA A 26 1.31 15.70 -12.14
CA ALA A 26 1.24 14.65 -13.11
C ALA A 26 0.62 15.18 -14.40
N GLU A 27 1.17 14.74 -15.51
CA GLU A 27 0.54 14.92 -16.79
C GLU A 27 -0.77 14.15 -16.81
N GLU A 28 -1.64 14.49 -17.71
CA GLU A 28 -2.87 13.78 -17.92
C GLU A 28 -2.59 12.28 -18.06
N GLY A 29 -3.25 11.45 -17.30
CA GLY A 29 -3.01 10.02 -17.24
C GLY A 29 -2.22 9.59 -16.03
N SER A 30 -1.22 10.38 -15.61
CA SER A 30 -0.47 10.10 -14.39
C SER A 30 -1.29 10.39 -13.14
N ASP A 31 -2.20 11.37 -13.20
CA ASP A 31 -3.11 11.66 -12.10
C ASP A 31 -4.04 10.49 -11.82
N ILE A 32 -4.48 9.79 -12.87
CA ILE A 32 -5.33 8.62 -12.71
C ILE A 32 -4.55 7.49 -12.01
N VAL A 33 -3.30 7.29 -12.40
CA VAL A 33 -2.43 6.29 -11.77
C VAL A 33 -2.20 6.63 -10.31
N CYS A 34 -1.85 7.88 -10.01
CA CYS A 34 -1.63 8.33 -8.63
C CYS A 34 -2.90 8.17 -7.78
N ALA A 35 -4.04 8.55 -8.33
CA ALA A 35 -5.33 8.40 -7.65
C ALA A 35 -5.65 6.93 -7.39
N GLY A 36 -5.40 6.05 -8.35
CA GLY A 36 -5.61 4.63 -8.21
C GLY A 36 -4.73 4.02 -7.12
N ILE A 37 -3.44 4.33 -7.14
CA ILE A 37 -2.48 3.84 -6.15
C ILE A 37 -2.84 4.36 -4.76
N SER A 38 -3.18 5.64 -4.65
CA SER A 38 -3.56 6.24 -3.37
C SER A 38 -4.83 5.62 -2.81
N THR A 39 -5.82 5.37 -3.66
CA THR A 39 -7.06 4.73 -3.25
C THR A 39 -6.81 3.32 -2.71
N LEU A 40 -5.97 2.54 -3.39
CA LEU A 40 -5.61 1.20 -2.95
C LEU A 40 -4.89 1.23 -1.60
N LEU A 41 -3.95 2.16 -1.45
CA LEU A 41 -3.20 2.30 -0.19
C LEU A 41 -4.12 2.67 0.96
N ILE A 42 -4.98 3.67 0.77
CA ILE A 42 -5.93 4.10 1.79
C ILE A 42 -6.89 2.96 2.14
N THR A 43 -7.36 2.23 1.14
CA THR A 43 -8.26 1.11 1.35
C THR A 43 -7.63 0.04 2.24
N ILE A 44 -6.38 -0.33 1.95
CA ILE A 44 -5.69 -1.35 2.74
C ILE A 44 -5.41 -0.85 4.16
N ASP A 45 -5.00 0.40 4.31
CA ASP A 45 -4.77 1.00 5.63
C ASP A 45 -6.06 0.95 6.47
N GLN A 46 -7.18 1.38 5.89
CA GLN A 46 -8.47 1.35 6.56
C GLN A 46 -8.95 -0.08 6.83
N ALA A 47 -8.70 -1.00 5.91
CA ALA A 47 -9.09 -2.41 6.08
C ALA A 47 -8.30 -3.08 7.21
N LEU A 48 -7.00 -2.79 7.34
CA LEU A 48 -6.20 -3.31 8.46
C LEU A 48 -6.80 -2.85 9.78
N CYS A 49 -7.27 -1.63 9.85
CA CYS A 49 -7.92 -1.09 11.05
C CYS A 49 -9.31 -1.69 11.25
N SER A 50 -10.17 -1.58 10.26
CA SER A 50 -11.60 -1.90 10.40
C SER A 50 -11.90 -3.39 10.38
N LEU A 51 -11.15 -4.18 9.62
CA LEU A 51 -11.42 -5.60 9.42
C LEU A 51 -10.51 -6.49 10.26
N VAL A 52 -9.28 -6.07 10.49
CA VAL A 52 -8.30 -6.88 11.21
C VAL A 52 -8.11 -6.40 12.65
N GLY A 53 -8.52 -5.17 12.94
CA GLY A 53 -8.42 -4.62 14.29
C GLY A 53 -7.01 -4.15 14.64
N LEU A 54 -6.22 -3.80 13.66
CA LEU A 54 -4.86 -3.32 13.87
C LEU A 54 -4.82 -1.79 13.87
N SER A 55 -3.73 -1.24 14.42
CA SER A 55 -3.42 0.19 14.30
C SER A 55 -2.13 0.28 13.53
N PRO A 56 -2.20 0.33 12.19
CA PRO A 56 -0.99 0.39 11.37
C PRO A 56 -0.14 1.61 11.70
N ILE A 57 1.17 1.46 11.52
CA ILE A 57 2.09 2.57 11.66
C ILE A 57 2.09 3.32 10.33
N GLU A 58 1.73 4.60 10.37
CA GLU A 58 1.60 5.42 9.17
C GLU A 58 2.66 6.52 9.18
N HIS A 59 3.32 6.70 8.04
CA HIS A 59 4.27 7.77 7.83
C HIS A 59 3.98 8.48 6.53
N GLY A 60 4.37 9.75 6.45
CA GLY A 60 4.25 10.53 5.22
C GLY A 60 2.92 11.28 5.15
N GLY A 61 2.37 11.30 3.94
CA GLY A 61 1.17 12.08 3.67
C GLY A 61 1.49 13.43 3.03
N GLU A 62 2.76 13.79 2.96
CA GLU A 62 3.24 15.00 2.33
C GLU A 62 4.33 14.65 1.32
N ASP A 63 4.60 15.56 0.41
CA ASP A 63 5.70 15.45 -0.57
C ASP A 63 5.64 14.17 -1.43
N GLY A 64 4.46 13.66 -1.64
CA GLY A 64 4.29 12.49 -2.48
C GLY A 64 4.83 11.20 -1.89
N PHE A 65 4.88 11.11 -0.57
CA PHE A 65 5.33 9.91 0.14
C PHE A 65 4.26 9.44 1.13
N ALA A 66 4.01 8.15 1.16
CA ALA A 66 3.16 7.54 2.17
C ALA A 66 3.64 6.13 2.46
N GLU A 67 3.56 5.74 3.72
CA GLU A 67 4.02 4.42 4.17
C GLU A 67 3.06 3.87 5.21
N VAL A 68 2.73 2.59 5.07
CA VAL A 68 1.87 1.88 6.02
C VAL A 68 2.61 0.61 6.43
N LEU A 69 2.83 0.43 7.72
CA LEU A 69 3.55 -0.71 8.27
C LEU A 69 2.69 -1.45 9.28
N LEU A 70 2.85 -2.76 9.34
CA LEU A 70 2.21 -3.55 10.39
C LEU A 70 2.84 -3.21 11.74
N PRO A 71 2.03 -3.05 12.80
CA PRO A 71 2.58 -2.81 14.13
C PRO A 71 3.15 -4.11 14.71
N PRO A 72 4.05 -4.01 15.70
CA PRO A 72 4.56 -5.21 16.37
C PRO A 72 3.49 -5.86 17.24
N GLY A 73 3.71 -7.11 17.60
CA GLY A 73 2.86 -7.80 18.56
C GLY A 73 1.50 -8.26 18.05
N ILE A 74 1.34 -8.36 16.73
CA ILE A 74 0.08 -8.84 16.16
C ILE A 74 -0.02 -10.36 16.30
N THR A 75 -1.24 -10.87 16.33
CA THR A 75 -1.48 -12.31 16.45
C THR A 75 -1.20 -13.02 15.11
N ASP A 76 -1.04 -14.35 15.18
CA ASP A 76 -0.86 -15.15 13.95
C ASP A 76 -2.07 -15.01 13.03
N LYS A 77 -3.26 -14.96 13.60
CA LYS A 77 -4.49 -14.76 12.81
C LYS A 77 -4.50 -13.40 12.14
N GLN A 78 -4.11 -12.36 12.86
CA GLN A 78 -4.02 -11.01 12.28
C GLN A 78 -2.97 -10.94 11.19
N MET A 79 -1.83 -11.60 11.37
CA MET A 79 -0.80 -11.67 10.33
C MET A 79 -1.35 -12.36 9.07
N GLU A 80 -2.07 -13.46 9.23
CA GLU A 80 -2.68 -14.18 8.11
C GLU A 80 -3.67 -13.29 7.36
N GLN A 81 -4.52 -12.57 8.10
CA GLN A 81 -5.50 -11.65 7.50
C GLN A 81 -4.80 -10.49 6.80
N ALA A 82 -3.75 -9.94 7.40
CA ALA A 82 -2.98 -8.87 6.79
C ALA A 82 -2.32 -9.32 5.48
N GLN A 83 -1.82 -10.57 5.42
CA GLN A 83 -1.22 -11.10 4.19
C GLN A 83 -2.24 -11.16 3.05
N LEU A 84 -3.48 -11.52 3.36
CA LEU A 84 -4.52 -11.54 2.36
C LEU A 84 -4.80 -10.14 1.81
N LEU A 85 -4.86 -9.14 2.69
CA LEU A 85 -5.08 -7.75 2.28
C LEU A 85 -3.91 -7.19 1.48
N PHE A 86 -2.67 -7.44 1.90
CA PHE A 86 -1.50 -7.01 1.14
C PHE A 86 -1.39 -7.74 -0.19
N GLY A 87 -1.83 -9.00 -0.25
CA GLY A 87 -1.92 -9.74 -1.51
C GLY A 87 -2.87 -9.07 -2.49
N ALA A 88 -4.03 -8.63 -2.00
CA ALA A 88 -4.99 -7.88 -2.82
C ALA A 88 -4.39 -6.56 -3.30
N LEU A 89 -3.65 -5.86 -2.43
CA LEU A 89 -2.97 -4.63 -2.79
C LEU A 89 -1.95 -4.85 -3.90
N ARG A 90 -1.16 -5.91 -3.80
CA ARG A 90 -0.18 -6.28 -4.83
C ARG A 90 -0.86 -6.53 -6.18
N ILE A 91 -1.98 -7.24 -6.17
CA ILE A 91 -2.75 -7.49 -7.38
C ILE A 91 -3.22 -6.17 -7.99
N GLY A 92 -3.73 -5.27 -7.17
CA GLY A 92 -4.20 -3.97 -7.62
C GLY A 92 -3.09 -3.10 -8.20
N PHE A 93 -1.94 -3.06 -7.56
CA PHE A 93 -0.77 -2.33 -8.07
C PHE A 93 -0.29 -2.91 -9.40
N SER A 94 -0.25 -4.23 -9.50
CA SER A 94 0.15 -4.90 -10.74
C SER A 94 -0.83 -4.61 -11.87
N ALA A 95 -2.12 -4.60 -11.58
CA ALA A 95 -3.15 -4.29 -12.57
C ALA A 95 -2.99 -2.85 -13.09
N ILE A 96 -2.71 -1.90 -12.20
CA ILE A 96 -2.48 -0.52 -12.60
C ILE A 96 -1.22 -0.42 -13.45
N ALA A 97 -0.15 -1.09 -13.07
CA ALA A 97 1.10 -1.07 -13.83
C ALA A 97 0.94 -1.66 -15.23
N GLU A 98 0.12 -2.68 -15.39
CA GLU A 98 -0.18 -3.26 -16.71
C GLU A 98 -1.06 -2.33 -17.55
N GLN A 99 -2.06 -1.73 -16.93
CA GLN A 99 -3.02 -0.87 -17.64
C GLN A 99 -2.40 0.46 -18.06
N TYR A 100 -1.48 0.98 -17.26
CA TYR A 100 -0.86 2.29 -17.48
C TYR A 100 0.67 2.17 -17.40
N PRO A 101 1.30 1.51 -18.35
CA PRO A 101 2.76 1.39 -18.34
C PRO A 101 3.42 2.77 -18.49
N ALA A 102 4.52 2.93 -17.79
CA ALA A 102 5.25 4.21 -17.79
C ALA A 102 5.86 4.52 -19.15
#